data_e756d0b183b11372c54e1117631a6c12
#
_entry.id   e756d0b183b11372c54e1117631a6c12
#
_cell.length_a   1.000
_cell.length_b   1.000
_cell.length_c   1.000
_cell.angle_alpha   90.00
_cell.angle_beta   90.00
_cell.angle_gamma   90.00
#
_symmetry.space_group_name_H-M   'P 1'
#
loop_
_entity.id
_entity.type
_entity.pdbx_description
1 polymer ?
#
loop_
_entity_poly.entity_id
_entity_poly.type
_entity_poly.pdbx_seq_one_letter_code
_entity_poly.pdbx_strand_id
1 'polypeptide(L)'
;MVVCSGKIYYELLAHRRANDIKDIAIVRLEQLYPFPADAFKAEVNKYPNAKEVVWCQEEPRNQGVWYWLASRHHLDSALGDKHKFLLVSRPAAASPAVGYYAKHNAQQKAVIENAFGEIKA
;
A
#
# COMPACT_ATOMS: atom_id res chain seq x y z
N MET A 1 6.51 -3.39 5.98
CA MET A 1 5.56 -4.23 5.21
C MET A 1 4.72 -3.35 4.32
N VAL A 2 4.60 -3.71 3.06
CA VAL A 2 3.74 -3.00 2.10
C VAL A 2 2.52 -3.85 1.83
N VAL A 3 1.34 -3.26 1.99
CA VAL A 3 0.05 -3.92 1.74
C VAL A 3 -0.62 -3.23 0.56
N CYS A 4 -1.11 -4.01 -0.37
CA CYS A 4 -1.75 -3.48 -1.58
C CYS A 4 -2.88 -4.37 -2.05
N SER A 5 -3.59 -3.93 -3.07
CA SER A 5 -4.61 -4.71 -3.76
C SER A 5 -4.53 -4.46 -5.26
N GLY A 6 -4.80 -5.47 -6.04
CA GLY A 6 -4.84 -5.35 -7.50
C GLY A 6 -3.47 -5.45 -8.18
N LYS A 7 -3.41 -4.91 -9.40
CA LYS A 7 -2.25 -5.08 -10.28
C LYS A 7 -0.97 -4.38 -9.82
N ILE A 8 -1.07 -3.40 -8.94
CA ILE A 8 0.12 -2.71 -8.43
C ILE A 8 1.07 -3.67 -7.70
N TYR A 9 0.54 -4.76 -7.20
CA TYR A 9 1.34 -5.82 -6.59
C TYR A 9 2.50 -6.26 -7.50
N TYR A 10 2.24 -6.44 -8.79
CA TYR A 10 3.27 -6.92 -9.72
C TYR A 10 4.33 -5.86 -9.97
N GLU A 11 3.96 -4.58 -10.01
CA GLU A 11 4.91 -3.48 -10.15
C GLU A 11 5.79 -3.34 -8.92
N LEU A 12 5.20 -3.47 -7.73
CA LEU A 12 5.94 -3.47 -6.46
C LEU A 12 6.92 -4.64 -6.41
N LEU A 13 6.47 -5.81 -6.80
CA LEU A 13 7.31 -7.01 -6.78
C LEU A 13 8.48 -6.87 -7.76
N ALA A 14 8.22 -6.35 -8.96
CA ALA A 14 9.27 -6.12 -9.96
C ALA A 14 10.30 -5.10 -9.46
N HIS A 15 9.85 -4.01 -8.83
CA HIS A 15 10.74 -3.00 -8.25
C HIS A 15 11.62 -3.60 -7.15
N ARG A 16 11.02 -4.40 -6.28
CA ARG A 16 11.75 -5.06 -5.20
C ARG A 16 12.86 -5.97 -5.74
N ARG A 17 12.55 -6.74 -6.78
CA ARG A 17 13.53 -7.65 -7.40
C ARG A 17 14.61 -6.88 -8.14
N ALA A 18 14.25 -5.84 -8.87
CA ALA A 18 15.21 -5.06 -9.65
C ALA A 18 16.21 -4.33 -8.77
N ASN A 19 15.84 -3.95 -7.55
CA ASN A 19 16.68 -3.23 -6.62
C ASN A 19 17.22 -4.10 -5.49
N ASP A 20 17.02 -5.41 -5.57
CA ASP A 20 17.52 -6.39 -4.58
C ASP A 20 17.12 -6.04 -3.14
N ILE A 21 15.88 -5.58 -2.95
CA ILE A 21 15.35 -5.24 -1.64
C ILE A 21 14.89 -6.51 -0.95
N LYS A 22 15.49 -6.84 0.20
CA LYS A 22 15.24 -8.11 0.89
C LYS A 22 14.55 -7.97 2.23
N ASP A 23 14.41 -6.74 2.72
CA ASP A 23 13.92 -6.44 4.07
C ASP A 23 12.48 -5.92 4.11
N ILE A 24 11.79 -5.92 2.97
CA ILE A 24 10.41 -5.42 2.88
C ILE A 24 9.51 -6.52 2.33
N ALA A 25 8.51 -6.90 3.12
CA ALA A 25 7.47 -7.84 2.69
C ALA A 25 6.37 -7.10 1.93
N ILE A 26 5.84 -7.74 0.90
CA ILE A 26 4.71 -7.23 0.14
C ILE A 26 3.54 -8.19 0.31
N VAL A 27 2.42 -7.67 0.81
CA VAL A 27 1.20 -8.45 1.05
C VAL A 27 0.09 -7.94 0.14
N ARG A 28 -0.54 -8.85 -0.58
CA ARG A 28 -1.65 -8.55 -1.47
C ARG A 28 -2.96 -9.00 -0.83
N LEU A 29 -3.91 -8.06 -0.70
CA LEU A 29 -5.27 -8.38 -0.29
C LEU A 29 -6.14 -8.50 -1.53
N GLU A 30 -6.68 -9.67 -1.78
CA GLU A 30 -7.52 -9.93 -2.95
C GLU A 30 -8.99 -9.68 -2.65
N GLN A 31 -9.41 -9.93 -1.42
CA GLN A 31 -10.77 -9.69 -0.97
C GLN A 31 -10.80 -8.62 0.08
N LEU A 32 -11.54 -7.54 -0.17
CA LEU A 32 -11.67 -6.41 0.74
C LEU A 32 -13.02 -6.38 1.47
N TYR A 33 -14.04 -6.99 0.90
CA TYR A 33 -15.39 -7.03 1.46
C TYR A 33 -15.89 -8.46 1.55
N PRO A 34 -16.12 -9.04 2.75
CA PRO A 34 -15.76 -8.47 4.05
C PRO A 34 -14.23 -8.42 4.22
N PHE A 35 -13.74 -7.53 5.08
CA PHE A 35 -12.31 -7.41 5.31
C PHE A 35 -11.77 -8.69 5.97
N PRO A 36 -10.69 -9.29 5.44
CA PRO A 36 -10.16 -10.56 5.97
C PRO A 36 -9.23 -10.31 7.18
N ALA A 37 -9.81 -9.85 8.29
CA ALA A 37 -9.04 -9.43 9.46
C ALA A 37 -8.13 -10.51 10.01
N ASP A 38 -8.63 -11.74 10.15
CA ASP A 38 -7.85 -12.85 10.72
C ASP A 38 -6.70 -13.26 9.79
N ALA A 39 -6.98 -13.37 8.49
CA ALA A 39 -5.96 -13.70 7.51
C ALA A 39 -4.88 -12.62 7.43
N PHE A 40 -5.29 -11.35 7.49
CA PHE A 40 -4.36 -10.23 7.49
C PHE A 40 -3.48 -10.23 8.73
N LYS A 41 -4.06 -10.45 9.89
CA LYS A 41 -3.32 -10.56 11.16
C LYS A 41 -2.30 -11.70 11.12
N ALA A 42 -2.69 -12.84 10.55
CA ALA A 42 -1.79 -13.98 10.40
C ALA A 42 -0.60 -13.64 9.49
N GLU A 43 -0.82 -12.89 8.41
CA GLU A 43 0.27 -12.46 7.53
C GLU A 43 1.22 -11.49 8.25
N VAL A 44 0.69 -10.54 9.01
CA VAL A 44 1.52 -9.59 9.77
C VAL A 44 2.37 -10.33 10.80
N ASN A 45 1.81 -11.34 11.46
CA ASN A 45 2.52 -12.10 12.47
C ASN A 45 3.71 -12.92 11.93
N LYS A 46 3.77 -13.13 10.61
CA LYS A 46 4.94 -13.76 9.98
C LYS A 46 6.17 -12.86 9.99
N TYR A 47 5.98 -11.56 10.22
CA TYR A 47 7.05 -10.56 10.15
C TYR A 47 7.12 -9.77 11.46
N PRO A 48 7.57 -10.41 12.56
CA PRO A 48 7.52 -9.79 13.89
C PRO A 48 8.38 -8.54 14.04
N ASN A 49 9.36 -8.35 13.15
CA ASN A 49 10.24 -7.18 13.18
C ASN A 49 9.70 -6.00 12.36
N ALA A 50 8.63 -6.19 11.61
CA ALA A 50 8.02 -5.10 10.84
C ALA A 50 7.25 -4.17 11.78
N LYS A 51 7.62 -2.89 11.81
CA LYS A 51 6.99 -1.89 12.67
C LYS A 51 6.06 -0.96 11.91
N GLU A 52 6.26 -0.84 10.61
CA GLU A 52 5.47 0.00 9.73
C GLU A 52 4.68 -0.85 8.75
N VAL A 53 3.42 -0.50 8.58
CA VAL A 53 2.54 -1.11 7.59
C VAL A 53 2.08 -0.01 6.65
N VAL A 54 2.46 -0.14 5.38
CA VAL A 54 2.18 0.85 4.35
C VAL A 54 1.05 0.33 3.48
N TRP A 55 -0.07 1.05 3.44
CA TRP A 55 -1.09 0.80 2.43
C TRP A 55 -0.67 1.54 1.16
N CYS A 56 -0.46 0.80 0.09
CA CYS A 56 -0.03 1.36 -1.19
C CYS A 56 -1.13 1.15 -2.23
N GLN A 57 -1.60 2.25 -2.82
CA GLN A 57 -2.64 2.20 -3.84
C GLN A 57 -2.28 3.07 -5.03
N GLU A 58 -2.76 2.67 -6.23
CA GLU A 58 -2.57 3.45 -7.45
C GLU A 58 -3.51 4.65 -7.49
N GLU A 59 -4.69 4.51 -6.93
CA GLU A 59 -5.72 5.53 -6.94
C GLU A 59 -5.27 6.75 -6.15
N PRO A 60 -5.77 7.94 -6.49
CA PRO A 60 -5.56 9.13 -5.66
C PRO A 60 -6.01 8.91 -4.21
N ARG A 61 -5.46 9.69 -3.30
CA ARG A 61 -5.72 9.58 -1.87
C ARG A 61 -7.21 9.58 -1.51
N ASN A 62 -8.01 10.37 -2.23
CA ASN A 62 -9.44 10.50 -1.99
C ASN A 62 -10.29 9.45 -2.72
N GLN A 63 -9.63 8.47 -3.33
CA GLN A 63 -10.28 7.40 -4.09
C GLN A 63 -9.73 6.04 -3.66
N GLY A 64 -10.25 4.97 -4.27
CA GLY A 64 -9.86 3.63 -3.87
C GLY A 64 -10.45 3.25 -2.52
N VAL A 65 -9.81 2.30 -1.84
CA VAL A 65 -10.36 1.72 -0.61
C VAL A 65 -9.80 2.33 0.67
N TRP A 66 -8.86 3.26 0.58
CA TRP A 66 -8.19 3.83 1.76
C TRP A 66 -9.18 4.41 2.77
N TYR A 67 -10.12 5.23 2.31
CA TYR A 67 -11.10 5.83 3.21
C TYR A 67 -11.96 4.78 3.92
N TRP A 68 -12.33 3.73 3.22
CA TRP A 68 -13.09 2.65 3.83
C TRP A 68 -12.27 1.91 4.89
N LEU A 69 -11.02 1.59 4.57
CA LEU A 69 -10.12 0.91 5.51
C LEU A 69 -9.87 1.76 6.75
N ALA A 70 -9.59 3.05 6.56
CA ALA A 70 -9.29 3.97 7.64
C ALA A 70 -10.53 4.27 8.49
N SER A 71 -11.67 4.57 7.85
CA SER A 71 -12.89 4.95 8.56
C SER A 71 -13.50 3.79 9.37
N ARG A 72 -13.26 2.56 8.94
CA ARG A 72 -13.74 1.36 9.65
C ARG A 72 -12.68 0.78 10.58
N HIS A 73 -11.52 1.38 10.67
CA HIS A 73 -10.40 0.92 11.50
C HIS A 73 -10.01 -0.54 11.24
N HIS A 74 -10.18 -1.01 10.01
CA HIS A 74 -9.90 -2.42 9.68
C HIS A 74 -8.43 -2.78 9.91
N LEU A 75 -7.52 -1.92 9.48
CA LEU A 75 -6.09 -2.18 9.64
C LEU A 75 -5.68 -2.04 11.11
N ASP A 76 -6.12 -0.98 11.76
CA ASP A 76 -5.79 -0.71 13.17
C ASP A 76 -6.31 -1.82 14.08
N SER A 77 -7.55 -2.25 13.87
CA SER A 77 -8.18 -3.29 14.69
C SER A 77 -7.48 -4.63 14.55
N ALA A 78 -6.96 -4.93 13.36
CA ALA A 78 -6.25 -6.17 13.11
C ALA A 78 -4.86 -6.20 13.74
N LEU A 79 -4.20 -5.06 13.84
CA LEU A 79 -2.80 -4.97 14.25
C LEU A 79 -2.56 -4.41 15.65
N GLY A 80 -3.50 -3.65 16.19
CA GLY A 80 -3.35 -3.00 17.49
C GLY A 80 -2.31 -1.87 17.45
N ASP A 81 -1.76 -1.51 18.60
CA ASP A 81 -0.90 -0.34 18.76
C ASP A 81 0.57 -0.56 18.39
N LYS A 82 0.93 -1.78 17.99
CA LYS A 82 2.34 -2.15 17.76
C LYS A 82 2.87 -1.69 16.42
N HIS A 83 2.01 -1.23 15.51
CA HIS A 83 2.38 -0.90 14.16
C HIS A 83 1.97 0.51 13.81
N LYS A 84 2.80 1.17 13.02
CA LYS A 84 2.50 2.48 12.46
C LYS A 84 1.93 2.30 11.06
N PHE A 85 0.79 2.94 10.79
CA PHE A 85 0.15 2.90 9.48
C PHE A 85 0.51 4.11 8.66
N LEU A 86 0.86 3.86 7.40
CA LEU A 86 1.20 4.90 6.44
C LEU A 86 0.41 4.67 5.16
N LEU A 87 0.07 5.77 4.49
CA LEU A 87 -0.56 5.73 3.17
C LEU A 87 0.44 6.18 2.11
N VAL A 88 0.58 5.39 1.06
CA VAL A 88 1.27 5.80 -0.16
C VAL A 88 0.28 5.73 -1.31
N SER A 89 0.03 6.85 -1.96
CA SER A 89 -0.94 6.98 -3.03
C SER A 89 -0.58 8.15 -3.93
N ARG A 90 -1.32 8.31 -5.02
CA ARG A 90 -1.29 9.56 -5.78
C ARG A 90 -1.94 10.66 -4.96
N PRO A 91 -1.61 11.94 -5.24
CA PRO A 91 -2.28 13.06 -4.58
C PRO A 91 -3.79 13.02 -4.79
N ALA A 92 -4.55 13.61 -3.87
CA ALA A 92 -5.99 13.74 -4.02
C ALA A 92 -6.34 14.46 -5.32
N ALA A 93 -7.34 13.96 -6.03
CA ALA A 93 -7.74 14.50 -7.32
C ALA A 93 -9.25 14.36 -7.52
N ALA A 94 -9.81 15.25 -8.35
CA ALA A 94 -11.21 15.20 -8.71
C ALA A 94 -11.49 14.12 -9.77
N SER A 95 -10.49 13.77 -10.59
CA SER A 95 -10.63 12.70 -11.57
C SER A 95 -9.87 11.45 -11.15
N PRO A 96 -10.36 10.26 -11.54
CA PRO A 96 -9.75 9.00 -11.12
C PRO A 96 -8.40 8.71 -11.76
N ALA A 97 -8.06 9.42 -12.86
CA ALA A 97 -6.80 9.24 -13.55
C ALA A 97 -6.27 10.58 -14.06
N VAL A 98 -4.95 10.69 -14.20
CA VAL A 98 -4.34 11.88 -14.79
C VAL A 98 -4.45 11.84 -16.32
N GLY A 99 -4.70 13.00 -16.93
CA GLY A 99 -4.96 13.09 -18.35
C GLY A 99 -3.74 12.98 -19.25
N TYR A 100 -2.54 13.19 -18.71
CA TYR A 100 -1.31 13.15 -19.48
C TYR A 100 -0.48 11.92 -19.16
N TYR A 101 -0.05 11.21 -20.20
CA TYR A 101 0.71 9.98 -20.06
C TYR A 101 2.00 10.17 -19.23
N ALA A 102 2.77 11.22 -19.54
CA ALA A 102 4.01 11.50 -18.81
C ALA A 102 3.77 11.75 -17.31
N LYS A 103 2.72 12.52 -16.98
CA LYS A 103 2.35 12.79 -15.60
C LYS A 103 1.88 11.52 -14.90
N HIS A 104 1.11 10.70 -15.61
CA HIS A 104 0.67 9.40 -15.07
C HIS A 104 1.86 8.53 -14.71
N ASN A 105 2.84 8.41 -15.61
CA ASN A 105 4.01 7.59 -15.36
C ASN A 105 4.88 8.13 -14.22
N ALA A 106 5.05 9.44 -14.13
CA ALA A 106 5.82 10.06 -13.06
C ALA A 106 5.17 9.81 -11.70
N GLN A 107 3.85 9.93 -11.61
CA GLN A 107 3.12 9.66 -10.37
C GLN A 107 3.15 8.18 -10.01
N GLN A 108 3.03 7.29 -11.00
CA GLN A 108 3.09 5.86 -10.76
C GLN A 108 4.47 5.45 -10.23
N LYS A 109 5.53 5.98 -10.83
CA LYS A 109 6.90 5.73 -10.37
C LYS A 109 7.08 6.22 -8.93
N ALA A 110 6.58 7.41 -8.60
CA ALA A 110 6.66 7.96 -7.26
C ALA A 110 5.93 7.09 -6.23
N VAL A 111 4.76 6.57 -6.57
CA VAL A 111 4.02 5.66 -5.69
C VAL A 111 4.86 4.42 -5.39
N ILE A 112 5.42 3.79 -6.41
CA ILE A 112 6.25 2.60 -6.22
C ILE A 112 7.47 2.90 -5.35
N GLU A 113 8.20 3.96 -5.65
CA GLU A 113 9.40 4.32 -4.89
C GLU A 113 9.08 4.70 -3.44
N ASN A 114 8.00 5.45 -3.23
CA ASN A 114 7.57 5.84 -1.88
C ASN A 114 7.13 4.65 -1.04
N ALA A 115 6.55 3.62 -1.66
CA ALA A 115 6.17 2.41 -0.94
C ALA A 115 7.37 1.73 -0.27
N PHE A 116 8.56 1.88 -0.85
CA PHE A 116 9.79 1.34 -0.30
C PHE A 116 10.60 2.37 0.50
N GLY A 117 10.06 3.58 0.69
CA GLY A 117 10.73 4.62 1.46
C GLY A 117 11.90 5.29 0.75
N GLU A 118 11.98 5.17 -0.57
CA GLU A 118 13.09 5.73 -1.35
C GLU A 118 12.97 7.24 -1.56
N ILE A 119 11.74 7.74 -1.59
CA ILE A 119 11.47 9.17 -1.68
C ILE A 119 10.83 9.60 -0.37
N LYS A 120 11.54 10.43 0.37
CA LYS A 120 10.99 11.02 1.59
C LYS A 120 10.29 12.31 1.23
N ALA A 121 9.01 12.34 1.46
CA ALA A 121 8.22 13.55 1.28
C ALA A 121 8.61 14.59 2.33
#